data_b3e4b24daec602bb590081da2ae81549
#
_entry.id   b3e4b24daec602bb590081da2ae81549
#
_cell.length_a   1.000
_cell.length_b   1.000
_cell.length_c   1.000
_cell.angle_alpha   90.00
_cell.angle_beta   90.00
_cell.angle_gamma   90.00
#
_symmetry.space_group_name_H-M   'P 1'
#
loop_
_entity.id
_entity.type
_entity.pdbx_description
1 polymer ?
#
loop_
_entity_poly.entity_id
_entity_poly.type
_entity_poly.pdbx_seq_one_letter_code
_entity_poly.pdbx_strand_id
1 'polypeptide(L)'
;NLFIPAYNLFIPAYNLFIPAYNLFINKFKYGEILDKSIQLNQESNVLMRVSRLMISYGGLKAVDDVSFEIYTGEIFALVGDNGAGKSTLVKALSGAMPQDSGSIEFDGKPVKLVTPRDADEIGIGCLYQGLGLVDALNVPENVFLGQEIQKQILGFIPQLDHVQMRKKTIELLQQFGVDLPKVNDAVVNLSGGQRQTVAISRLLLKNVKLVIMDEPMAALGVDEGSRVLKLIENMRSKNISIIVISHNLEHVFKLADRIAVMKNGKLVNIVDTSSTSRESVVNMITFGQDQKQ
;
A
#
# COMPACT_ATOMS: atom_id res chain seq x y z
N ASN A 1 8.22 83.59 25.97
CA ASN A 1 8.27 82.53 26.99
C ASN A 1 7.28 81.40 26.64
N LEU A 2 7.69 80.50 25.83
CA LEU A 2 6.97 79.22 25.61
C LEU A 2 7.95 78.09 25.85
N PHE A 3 7.83 77.49 27.01
CA PHE A 3 8.42 76.16 27.28
C PHE A 3 7.40 75.10 26.91
N ILE A 4 7.64 74.33 25.85
CA ILE A 4 6.90 73.10 25.55
C ILE A 4 7.75 71.94 26.07
N PRO A 5 7.29 71.07 26.99
CA PRO A 5 8.09 69.98 27.51
C PRO A 5 8.20 68.85 26.47
N ALA A 6 9.39 68.35 26.30
CA ALA A 6 9.86 67.33 25.35
C ALA A 6 9.34 65.90 25.65
N TYR A 7 8.18 65.72 26.24
CA TYR A 7 7.65 64.40 26.63
C TYR A 7 6.71 63.75 25.60
N ASN A 8 6.36 64.44 24.52
CA ASN A 8 5.38 63.88 23.56
C ASN A 8 5.96 63.25 22.31
N LEU A 9 7.26 63.04 22.20
CA LEU A 9 7.90 62.47 21.00
C LEU A 9 8.30 60.99 21.12
N PHE A 10 8.10 60.33 22.27
CA PHE A 10 8.50 58.93 22.47
C PHE A 10 7.36 57.90 22.50
N ILE A 11 6.07 58.33 22.46
CA ILE A 11 4.92 57.44 22.55
C ILE A 11 4.50 56.80 21.23
N PRO A 12 4.73 57.38 20.01
CA PRO A 12 4.28 56.72 18.76
C PRO A 12 5.09 55.49 18.38
N ALA A 13 6.37 55.33 18.79
CA ALA A 13 7.21 54.19 18.38
C ALA A 13 6.86 52.90 19.11
N TYR A 14 6.43 53.01 20.37
CA TYR A 14 6.08 51.79 21.15
C TYR A 14 4.76 51.13 20.67
N ASN A 15 3.81 51.90 20.18
CA ASN A 15 2.54 51.38 19.73
C ASN A 15 2.61 50.73 18.33
N LEU A 16 3.68 50.93 17.57
CA LEU A 16 3.91 50.28 16.27
C LEU A 16 4.65 48.95 16.40
N PHE A 17 5.45 48.74 17.49
CA PHE A 17 6.20 47.54 17.70
C PHE A 17 5.41 46.41 18.35
N ILE A 18 4.40 46.71 19.17
CA ILE A 18 3.59 45.68 19.86
C ILE A 18 2.71 44.89 18.88
N PRO A 19 2.03 45.51 17.86
CA PRO A 19 1.27 44.76 16.88
C PRO A 19 2.16 43.87 16.00
N ALA A 20 3.35 44.32 15.59
CA ALA A 20 4.31 43.56 14.80
C ALA A 20 4.90 42.38 15.58
N TYR A 21 5.23 42.59 16.87
CA TYR A 21 5.70 41.54 17.76
C TYR A 21 4.63 40.48 18.03
N ASN A 22 3.37 40.88 18.25
CA ASN A 22 2.25 39.97 18.43
C ASN A 22 1.88 39.22 17.13
N LEU A 23 2.04 39.85 15.96
CA LEU A 23 1.90 39.17 14.66
C LEU A 23 3.01 38.14 14.45
N PHE A 24 4.24 38.45 14.86
CA PHE A 24 5.38 37.55 14.75
C PHE A 24 5.26 36.34 15.69
N ILE A 25 4.88 36.56 16.96
CA ILE A 25 4.63 35.48 17.94
C ILE A 25 3.43 34.61 17.52
N ASN A 26 2.34 35.21 17.02
CA ASN A 26 1.20 34.46 16.51
C ASN A 26 1.60 33.61 15.29
N LYS A 27 2.41 34.13 14.37
CA LYS A 27 2.87 33.37 13.20
C LYS A 27 3.74 32.17 13.60
N PHE A 28 4.57 32.28 14.63
CA PHE A 28 5.34 31.16 15.18
C PHE A 28 4.44 30.15 15.92
N LYS A 29 3.50 30.60 16.75
CA LYS A 29 2.53 29.71 17.41
C LYS A 29 1.61 29.00 16.43
N TYR A 30 1.16 29.66 15.37
CA TYR A 30 0.35 29.04 14.31
C TYR A 30 1.20 28.05 13.49
N GLY A 31 2.46 28.31 13.24
CA GLY A 31 3.40 27.36 12.61
C GLY A 31 3.57 26.08 13.43
N GLU A 32 3.87 26.21 14.73
CA GLU A 32 4.02 25.06 15.63
C GLU A 32 2.71 24.26 15.82
N ILE A 33 1.56 24.94 15.84
CA ILE A 33 0.25 24.30 15.94
C ILE A 33 -0.11 23.60 14.62
N LEU A 34 0.21 24.20 13.47
CA LEU A 34 0.05 23.58 12.16
C LEU A 34 0.98 22.36 12.00
N ASP A 35 2.24 22.47 12.36
CA ASP A 35 3.18 21.33 12.32
C ASP A 35 2.75 20.20 13.25
N LYS A 36 2.31 20.52 14.48
CA LYS A 36 1.73 19.52 15.38
C LYS A 36 0.44 18.90 14.85
N SER A 37 -0.44 19.68 14.25
CA SER A 37 -1.68 19.15 13.68
C SER A 37 -1.43 18.31 12.43
N ILE A 38 -0.41 18.65 11.63
CA ILE A 38 0.05 17.86 10.49
C ILE A 38 0.70 16.55 10.98
N GLN A 39 1.55 16.59 12.00
CA GLN A 39 2.15 15.40 12.61
C GLN A 39 1.08 14.50 13.26
N LEU A 40 0.13 15.05 14.01
CA LEU A 40 -0.97 14.29 14.61
C LEU A 40 -1.90 13.69 13.55
N ASN A 41 -2.13 14.37 12.42
CA ASN A 41 -2.87 13.81 11.30
C ASN A 41 -2.08 12.72 10.55
N GLN A 42 -0.76 12.83 10.47
CA GLN A 42 0.09 11.77 9.89
C GLN A 42 0.15 10.54 10.79
N GLU A 43 0.31 10.69 12.11
CA GLU A 43 0.29 9.57 13.06
C GLU A 43 -1.07 8.85 13.09
N SER A 44 -2.18 9.57 12.90
CA SER A 44 -3.53 8.99 12.85
C SER A 44 -3.84 8.23 11.55
N ASN A 45 -2.98 8.31 10.53
CA ASN A 45 -3.21 7.70 9.22
C ASN A 45 -2.25 6.55 8.88
N VAL A 46 -1.36 6.15 9.81
CA VAL A 46 -0.46 5.01 9.61
C VAL A 46 -1.26 3.72 9.74
N LEU A 47 -1.38 2.97 8.64
CA LEU A 47 -2.01 1.66 8.62
C LEU A 47 -1.06 0.55 9.04
N MET A 48 0.18 0.57 8.54
CA MET A 48 1.22 -0.41 8.90
C MET A 48 2.53 0.31 9.23
N ARG A 49 3.16 -0.10 10.32
CA ARG A 49 4.53 0.33 10.68
C ARG A 49 5.42 -0.89 10.79
N VAL A 50 6.51 -0.87 10.07
CA VAL A 50 7.57 -1.88 10.11
C VAL A 50 8.79 -1.24 10.75
N SER A 51 9.34 -1.86 11.78
CA SER A 51 10.46 -1.31 12.55
C SER A 51 11.58 -2.32 12.68
N ARG A 52 12.74 -1.97 12.11
CA ARG A 52 14.01 -2.71 12.17
C ARG A 52 13.86 -4.21 11.84
N LEU A 53 13.10 -4.51 10.79
CA LEU A 53 12.83 -5.88 10.37
C LEU A 53 14.10 -6.54 9.85
N MET A 54 14.39 -7.75 10.34
CA MET A 54 15.52 -8.58 9.90
C MET A 54 15.03 -9.98 9.54
N ILE A 55 15.55 -10.50 8.42
CA ILE A 55 15.25 -11.85 7.94
C ILE A 55 16.52 -12.41 7.30
N SER A 56 16.92 -13.61 7.72
CA SER A 56 18.14 -14.25 7.26
C SER A 56 17.87 -15.68 6.75
N TYR A 57 18.62 -16.08 5.75
CA TYR A 57 18.68 -17.45 5.27
C TYR A 57 20.10 -17.99 5.53
N GLY A 58 20.25 -18.77 6.59
CA GLY A 58 21.60 -19.18 7.03
C GLY A 58 22.44 -17.95 7.39
N GLY A 59 23.57 -17.74 6.70
CA GLY A 59 24.46 -16.60 6.92
C GLY A 59 24.12 -15.34 6.11
N LEU A 60 23.13 -15.41 5.19
CA LEU A 60 22.76 -14.30 4.30
C LEU A 60 21.59 -13.52 4.89
N LYS A 61 21.79 -12.24 5.17
CA LYS A 61 20.70 -11.32 5.54
C LYS A 61 19.93 -10.90 4.28
N ALA A 62 18.75 -11.46 4.09
CA ALA A 62 17.88 -11.13 2.95
C ALA A 62 17.08 -9.85 3.18
N VAL A 63 16.78 -9.51 4.45
CA VAL A 63 16.26 -8.22 4.90
C VAL A 63 17.09 -7.81 6.11
N ASP A 64 17.71 -6.62 6.09
CA ASP A 64 18.65 -6.14 7.08
C ASP A 64 18.26 -4.75 7.56
N ASP A 65 17.66 -4.67 8.76
CA ASP A 65 17.28 -3.43 9.47
C ASP A 65 16.33 -2.52 8.66
N VAL A 66 15.26 -3.10 8.08
CA VAL A 66 14.31 -2.39 7.25
C VAL A 66 13.20 -1.78 8.11
N SER A 67 12.98 -0.46 7.95
CA SER A 67 11.92 0.29 8.65
C SER A 67 11.17 1.19 7.68
N PHE A 68 9.83 1.17 7.71
CA PHE A 68 8.97 2.05 6.91
C PHE A 68 7.54 2.05 7.45
N GLU A 69 6.75 2.99 6.93
CA GLU A 69 5.33 3.11 7.22
C GLU A 69 4.51 3.08 5.94
N ILE A 70 3.31 2.52 6.03
CA ILE A 70 2.27 2.56 4.99
C ILE A 70 1.10 3.34 5.54
N TYR A 71 0.60 4.29 4.76
CA TYR A 71 -0.55 5.10 5.13
C TYR A 71 -1.85 4.51 4.57
N THR A 72 -2.97 4.82 5.22
CA THR A 72 -4.29 4.38 4.79
C THR A 72 -4.65 4.97 3.42
N GLY A 73 -5.05 4.11 2.47
CA GLY A 73 -5.39 4.50 1.10
C GLY A 73 -4.19 4.85 0.21
N GLU A 74 -2.95 4.56 0.65
CA GLU A 74 -1.72 4.79 -0.09
C GLU A 74 -1.44 3.64 -1.08
N ILE A 75 -0.90 3.97 -2.24
CA ILE A 75 -0.22 3.02 -3.11
C ILE A 75 1.29 3.20 -2.94
N PHE A 76 1.92 2.24 -2.29
CA PHE A 76 3.34 2.21 -1.97
C PHE A 76 4.06 1.23 -2.89
N ALA A 77 4.98 1.72 -3.70
CA ALA A 77 5.77 0.86 -4.59
C ALA A 77 7.06 0.40 -3.91
N LEU A 78 7.37 -0.89 -4.04
CA LEU A 78 8.62 -1.49 -3.61
C LEU A 78 9.44 -1.88 -4.83
N VAL A 79 10.55 -1.20 -5.09
CA VAL A 79 11.42 -1.40 -6.25
C VAL A 79 12.82 -1.81 -5.83
N GLY A 80 13.60 -2.35 -6.77
CA GLY A 80 14.99 -2.77 -6.55
C GLY A 80 15.35 -3.95 -7.46
N ASP A 81 16.63 -4.29 -7.53
CA ASP A 81 17.14 -5.39 -8.35
C ASP A 81 16.63 -6.77 -7.89
N ASN A 82 16.82 -7.78 -8.74
CA ASN A 82 16.62 -9.16 -8.35
C ASN A 82 17.57 -9.51 -7.20
N GLY A 83 17.04 -10.17 -6.17
CA GLY A 83 17.82 -10.46 -4.96
C GLY A 83 17.93 -9.31 -3.95
N ALA A 84 17.30 -8.14 -4.20
CA ALA A 84 17.32 -7.01 -3.26
C ALA A 84 16.58 -7.26 -1.94
N GLY A 85 15.85 -8.37 -1.80
CA GLY A 85 15.12 -8.74 -0.58
C GLY A 85 13.60 -8.47 -0.64
N LYS A 86 13.08 -7.92 -1.75
CA LYS A 86 11.66 -7.54 -1.90
C LYS A 86 10.68 -8.69 -1.60
N SER A 87 10.84 -9.83 -2.28
CA SER A 87 9.95 -10.99 -2.08
C SER A 87 10.09 -11.62 -0.69
N THR A 88 11.26 -11.50 -0.05
CA THR A 88 11.45 -11.92 1.34
C THR A 88 10.69 -11.01 2.30
N LEU A 89 10.78 -9.70 2.09
CA LEU A 89 10.02 -8.71 2.85
C LEU A 89 8.51 -8.97 2.71
N VAL A 90 8.01 -9.17 1.48
CA VAL A 90 6.60 -9.51 1.22
C VAL A 90 6.15 -10.76 1.94
N LYS A 91 6.98 -11.83 1.94
CA LYS A 91 6.65 -13.07 2.66
C LYS A 91 6.51 -12.83 4.16
N ALA A 92 7.32 -11.94 4.76
CA ALA A 92 7.17 -11.60 6.17
C ALA A 92 5.89 -10.79 6.43
N LEU A 93 5.59 -9.78 5.60
CA LEU A 93 4.39 -8.95 5.74
C LEU A 93 3.09 -9.72 5.49
N SER A 94 3.15 -10.81 4.73
CA SER A 94 2.02 -11.69 4.45
C SER A 94 1.91 -12.90 5.38
N GLY A 95 2.82 -13.03 6.37
CA GLY A 95 2.85 -14.17 7.28
C GLY A 95 3.34 -15.48 6.67
N ALA A 96 3.82 -15.47 5.42
CA ALA A 96 4.37 -16.67 4.77
C ALA A 96 5.78 -17.04 5.30
N MET A 97 6.39 -16.12 6.06
CA MET A 97 7.70 -16.33 6.69
C MET A 97 7.79 -15.48 7.96
N PRO A 98 8.24 -16.04 9.09
CA PRO A 98 8.48 -15.24 10.29
C PRO A 98 9.73 -14.38 10.12
N GLN A 99 9.74 -13.19 10.75
CA GLN A 99 10.95 -12.38 10.91
C GLN A 99 11.87 -12.94 12.02
N ASP A 100 13.17 -12.68 11.89
CA ASP A 100 14.15 -13.02 12.92
C ASP A 100 14.12 -12.01 14.07
N SER A 101 13.95 -10.71 13.73
CA SER A 101 13.83 -9.62 14.69
C SER A 101 13.10 -8.41 14.07
N GLY A 102 12.85 -7.39 14.89
CA GLY A 102 12.05 -6.23 14.53
C GLY A 102 10.58 -6.39 14.94
N SER A 103 9.74 -5.43 14.58
CA SER A 103 8.31 -5.45 14.89
C SER A 103 7.47 -4.95 13.73
N ILE A 104 6.23 -5.44 13.68
CA ILE A 104 5.19 -4.99 12.75
C ILE A 104 4.01 -4.54 13.60
N GLU A 105 3.52 -3.32 13.32
CA GLU A 105 2.25 -2.81 13.83
C GLU A 105 1.28 -2.68 12.67
N PHE A 106 0.02 -3.03 12.89
CA PHE A 106 -1.05 -2.88 11.92
C PHE A 106 -2.28 -2.28 12.58
N ASP A 107 -2.81 -1.20 12.00
CA ASP A 107 -3.96 -0.46 12.54
C ASP A 107 -3.73 -0.04 14.01
N GLY A 108 -2.51 0.48 14.30
CA GLY A 108 -2.06 0.94 15.61
C GLY A 108 -1.82 -0.17 16.65
N LYS A 109 -1.81 -1.45 16.26
CA LYS A 109 -1.61 -2.60 17.16
C LYS A 109 -0.40 -3.42 16.75
N PRO A 110 0.44 -3.87 17.70
CA PRO A 110 1.50 -4.80 17.40
C PRO A 110 0.89 -6.15 16.94
N VAL A 111 1.43 -6.70 15.85
CA VAL A 111 0.95 -7.96 15.26
C VAL A 111 2.10 -8.95 15.10
N LYS A 112 1.78 -10.23 15.19
CA LYS A 112 2.70 -11.33 14.93
C LYS A 112 2.18 -12.13 13.75
N LEU A 113 2.86 -12.02 12.61
CA LEU A 113 2.50 -12.71 11.37
C LEU A 113 3.37 -13.96 11.22
N VAL A 114 2.83 -15.12 11.52
CA VAL A 114 3.53 -16.42 11.46
C VAL A 114 2.96 -17.28 10.34
N THR A 115 1.69 -17.10 10.02
CA THR A 115 0.99 -17.79 8.94
C THR A 115 0.25 -16.78 8.06
N PRO A 116 -0.01 -17.12 6.78
CA PRO A 116 -0.86 -16.27 5.92
C PRO A 116 -2.26 -16.02 6.48
N ARG A 117 -2.75 -16.94 7.32
CA ARG A 117 -4.04 -16.77 7.98
C ARG A 117 -4.02 -15.62 8.99
N ASP A 118 -2.92 -15.45 9.73
CA ASP A 118 -2.77 -14.33 10.67
C ASP A 118 -2.87 -12.98 9.94
N ALA A 119 -2.28 -12.88 8.75
CA ALA A 119 -2.37 -11.69 7.91
C ALA A 119 -3.80 -11.48 7.37
N ASP A 120 -4.43 -12.53 6.87
CA ASP A 120 -5.81 -12.50 6.41
C ASP A 120 -6.80 -12.01 7.49
N GLU A 121 -6.67 -12.52 8.72
CA GLU A 121 -7.57 -12.19 9.84
C GLU A 121 -7.53 -10.71 10.24
N ILE A 122 -6.41 -10.02 10.03
CA ILE A 122 -6.29 -8.59 10.30
C ILE A 122 -6.57 -7.70 9.07
N GLY A 123 -6.86 -8.30 7.91
CA GLY A 123 -7.19 -7.60 6.68
C GLY A 123 -6.00 -7.30 5.77
N ILE A 124 -4.95 -8.11 5.79
CA ILE A 124 -3.84 -8.07 4.84
C ILE A 124 -4.05 -9.19 3.81
N GLY A 125 -4.29 -8.83 2.55
CA GLY A 125 -4.36 -9.76 1.43
C GLY A 125 -3.05 -9.77 0.63
N CYS A 126 -2.63 -10.94 0.12
CA CYS A 126 -1.41 -11.02 -0.68
C CYS A 126 -1.67 -11.74 -2.01
N LEU A 127 -1.26 -11.09 -3.10
CA LEU A 127 -1.20 -11.65 -4.45
C LEU A 127 0.27 -11.93 -4.78
N TYR A 128 0.64 -13.19 -4.78
CA TYR A 128 1.97 -13.63 -5.20
C TYR A 128 2.06 -13.72 -6.72
N GLN A 129 3.27 -13.80 -7.26
CA GLN A 129 3.56 -13.95 -8.69
C GLN A 129 2.80 -15.13 -9.33
N GLY A 130 2.57 -16.22 -8.58
CA GLY A 130 1.64 -17.28 -8.97
C GLY A 130 0.23 -16.92 -8.51
N LEU A 131 -0.74 -16.81 -9.43
CA LEU A 131 -2.11 -16.36 -9.13
C LEU A 131 -2.88 -17.27 -8.18
N GLY A 132 -2.44 -18.53 -8.03
CA GLY A 132 -3.09 -19.54 -7.18
C GLY A 132 -4.54 -19.83 -7.61
N LEU A 133 -4.83 -19.75 -8.90
CA LEU A 133 -6.11 -20.11 -9.49
C LEU A 133 -6.13 -21.59 -9.87
N VAL A 134 -7.30 -22.20 -9.75
CA VAL A 134 -7.56 -23.56 -10.21
C VAL A 134 -8.14 -23.48 -11.61
N ASP A 135 -7.39 -23.90 -12.61
CA ASP A 135 -7.70 -23.73 -14.03
C ASP A 135 -9.03 -24.37 -14.45
N ALA A 136 -9.38 -25.51 -13.86
CA ALA A 136 -10.60 -26.25 -14.16
C ALA A 136 -11.88 -25.65 -13.56
N LEU A 137 -11.76 -24.80 -12.55
CA LEU A 137 -12.89 -24.15 -11.89
C LEU A 137 -13.28 -22.86 -12.62
N ASN A 138 -14.57 -22.51 -12.53
CA ASN A 138 -15.07 -21.24 -13.06
C ASN A 138 -14.69 -20.05 -12.17
N VAL A 139 -15.03 -18.83 -12.61
CA VAL A 139 -14.66 -17.60 -11.89
C VAL A 139 -15.25 -17.55 -10.48
N PRO A 140 -16.57 -17.74 -10.23
CA PRO A 140 -17.12 -17.78 -8.89
C PRO A 140 -16.47 -18.81 -7.95
N GLU A 141 -16.20 -20.00 -8.46
CA GLU A 141 -15.54 -21.05 -7.67
C GLU A 141 -14.11 -20.68 -7.29
N ASN A 142 -13.36 -20.01 -8.19
CA ASN A 142 -12.04 -19.49 -7.86
C ASN A 142 -12.08 -18.33 -6.87
N VAL A 143 -13.05 -17.41 -7.02
CA VAL A 143 -13.20 -16.26 -6.11
C VAL A 143 -13.52 -16.72 -4.69
N PHE A 144 -14.40 -17.72 -4.57
CA PHE A 144 -14.86 -18.28 -3.29
C PHE A 144 -14.03 -19.45 -2.78
N LEU A 145 -12.92 -19.81 -3.44
CA LEU A 145 -12.09 -20.95 -3.05
C LEU A 145 -11.63 -20.85 -1.59
N GLY A 146 -12.00 -21.86 -0.79
CA GLY A 146 -11.75 -21.89 0.66
C GLY A 146 -12.72 -21.03 1.51
N GLN A 147 -13.77 -20.45 0.88
CA GLN A 147 -14.82 -19.65 1.53
C GLN A 147 -16.16 -19.90 0.86
N GLU A 148 -16.37 -21.11 0.35
CA GLU A 148 -17.53 -21.50 -0.43
C GLU A 148 -18.84 -21.26 0.33
N ILE A 149 -19.83 -20.68 -0.36
CA ILE A 149 -21.16 -20.51 0.19
C ILE A 149 -21.91 -21.82 0.07
N GLN A 150 -22.44 -22.30 1.20
CA GLN A 150 -23.22 -23.53 1.26
C GLN A 150 -24.69 -23.21 1.55
N LYS A 151 -25.58 -24.02 0.99
CA LYS A 151 -26.98 -24.12 1.34
C LYS A 151 -27.31 -25.53 1.81
N GLN A 152 -28.32 -25.67 2.64
CA GLN A 152 -28.80 -26.97 3.09
C GLN A 152 -29.90 -27.47 2.15
N ILE A 153 -29.75 -28.70 1.65
CA ILE A 153 -30.82 -29.43 0.95
C ILE A 153 -31.47 -30.38 1.93
N LEU A 154 -32.81 -30.49 1.91
CA LEU A 154 -33.59 -31.29 2.83
C LEU A 154 -33.30 -30.97 4.32
N GLY A 155 -32.78 -29.75 4.60
CA GLY A 155 -32.52 -29.27 5.96
C GLY A 155 -31.24 -29.78 6.63
N PHE A 156 -30.48 -30.72 6.04
CA PHE A 156 -29.28 -31.30 6.66
C PHE A 156 -28.13 -31.65 5.70
N ILE A 157 -28.35 -31.66 4.39
CA ILE A 157 -27.28 -31.97 3.42
C ILE A 157 -26.62 -30.68 2.93
N PRO A 158 -25.35 -30.40 3.27
CA PRO A 158 -24.64 -29.23 2.75
C PRO A 158 -24.36 -29.39 1.26
N GLN A 159 -24.71 -28.37 0.48
CA GLN A 159 -24.39 -28.27 -0.95
C GLN A 159 -23.85 -26.88 -1.25
N LEU A 160 -22.95 -26.76 -2.22
CA LEU A 160 -22.46 -25.48 -2.70
C LEU A 160 -23.60 -24.65 -3.32
N ASP A 161 -23.69 -23.38 -2.94
CA ASP A 161 -24.65 -22.45 -3.54
C ASP A 161 -24.00 -21.67 -4.70
N HIS A 162 -23.86 -22.32 -5.84
CA HIS A 162 -23.27 -21.72 -7.04
C HIS A 162 -24.02 -20.46 -7.49
N VAL A 163 -25.34 -20.38 -7.26
CA VAL A 163 -26.14 -19.22 -7.64
C VAL A 163 -25.77 -18.01 -6.81
N GLN A 164 -25.65 -18.19 -5.50
CA GLN A 164 -25.27 -17.10 -4.58
C GLN A 164 -23.81 -16.69 -4.78
N MET A 165 -22.90 -17.64 -4.95
CA MET A 165 -21.49 -17.35 -5.24
C MET A 165 -21.35 -16.54 -6.54
N ARG A 166 -22.04 -16.94 -7.60
CA ARG A 166 -22.07 -16.22 -8.88
C ARG A 166 -22.60 -14.79 -8.72
N LYS A 167 -23.73 -14.62 -8.04
CA LYS A 167 -24.33 -13.31 -7.81
C LYS A 167 -23.36 -12.38 -7.07
N LYS A 168 -22.80 -12.83 -5.98
CA LYS A 168 -21.82 -12.05 -5.18
C LYS A 168 -20.54 -11.76 -5.96
N THR A 169 -20.07 -12.68 -6.80
CA THR A 169 -18.90 -12.43 -7.67
C THR A 169 -19.19 -11.31 -8.65
N ILE A 170 -20.35 -11.30 -9.31
CA ILE A 170 -20.73 -10.24 -10.24
C ILE A 170 -20.85 -8.89 -9.51
N GLU A 171 -21.51 -8.85 -8.36
CA GLU A 171 -21.64 -7.66 -7.53
C GLU A 171 -20.27 -7.10 -7.12
N LEU A 172 -19.35 -7.98 -6.69
CA LEU A 172 -17.98 -7.62 -6.35
C LEU A 172 -17.22 -7.02 -7.54
N LEU A 173 -17.25 -7.69 -8.70
CA LEU A 173 -16.60 -7.20 -9.91
C LEU A 173 -17.13 -5.82 -10.31
N GLN A 174 -18.46 -5.64 -10.34
CA GLN A 174 -19.11 -4.37 -10.65
C GLN A 174 -18.72 -3.27 -9.64
N GLN A 175 -18.66 -3.61 -8.36
CA GLN A 175 -18.25 -2.67 -7.31
C GLN A 175 -16.86 -2.07 -7.54
N PHE A 176 -15.94 -2.83 -8.16
CA PHE A 176 -14.60 -2.39 -8.52
C PHE A 176 -14.46 -1.99 -10.00
N GLY A 177 -15.59 -1.81 -10.71
CA GLY A 177 -15.60 -1.34 -12.10
C GLY A 177 -15.03 -2.33 -13.09
N VAL A 178 -15.12 -3.63 -12.77
CA VAL A 178 -14.63 -4.73 -13.61
C VAL A 178 -15.79 -5.33 -14.38
N ASP A 179 -15.65 -5.37 -15.69
CA ASP A 179 -16.52 -6.15 -16.59
C ASP A 179 -15.79 -7.43 -17.01
N LEU A 180 -16.34 -8.57 -16.60
CA LEU A 180 -15.83 -9.89 -16.95
C LEU A 180 -16.93 -10.70 -17.64
N PRO A 181 -17.02 -10.67 -18.98
CA PRO A 181 -18.14 -11.26 -19.73
C PRO A 181 -18.23 -12.79 -19.58
N LYS A 182 -17.11 -13.45 -19.25
CA LYS A 182 -16.99 -14.91 -19.16
C LYS A 182 -16.99 -15.43 -17.71
N VAL A 183 -17.86 -14.90 -16.85
CA VAL A 183 -17.91 -15.28 -15.41
C VAL A 183 -18.17 -16.77 -15.18
N ASN A 184 -18.87 -17.44 -16.09
CA ASN A 184 -19.20 -18.86 -15.94
C ASN A 184 -18.15 -19.80 -16.56
N ASP A 185 -17.19 -19.26 -17.30
CA ASP A 185 -16.18 -20.07 -17.98
C ASP A 185 -15.12 -20.54 -16.98
N ALA A 186 -14.52 -21.70 -17.26
CA ALA A 186 -13.34 -22.15 -16.54
C ALA A 186 -12.20 -21.15 -16.74
N VAL A 187 -11.43 -20.91 -15.68
CA VAL A 187 -10.38 -19.88 -15.65
C VAL A 187 -9.29 -20.13 -16.70
N VAL A 188 -9.08 -21.38 -17.13
CA VAL A 188 -8.16 -21.73 -18.24
C VAL A 188 -8.50 -21.00 -19.54
N ASN A 189 -9.78 -20.68 -19.77
CA ASN A 189 -10.26 -20.01 -20.98
C ASN A 189 -10.18 -18.47 -20.92
N LEU A 190 -9.68 -17.93 -19.82
CA LEU A 190 -9.51 -16.49 -19.61
C LEU A 190 -8.15 -16.02 -20.09
N SER A 191 -8.08 -14.76 -20.53
CA SER A 191 -6.81 -14.09 -20.82
C SER A 191 -6.00 -13.84 -19.54
N GLY A 192 -4.69 -13.56 -19.67
CA GLY A 192 -3.80 -13.27 -18.53
C GLY A 192 -4.35 -12.17 -17.63
N GLY A 193 -4.78 -11.05 -18.20
CA GLY A 193 -5.36 -9.94 -17.45
C GLY A 193 -6.69 -10.27 -16.78
N GLN A 194 -7.53 -11.10 -17.40
CA GLN A 194 -8.76 -11.60 -16.78
C GLN A 194 -8.47 -12.53 -15.61
N ARG A 195 -7.49 -13.43 -15.75
CA ARG A 195 -7.01 -14.31 -14.67
C ARG A 195 -6.47 -13.48 -13.49
N GLN A 196 -5.68 -12.45 -13.77
CA GLN A 196 -5.17 -11.52 -12.77
C GLN A 196 -6.32 -10.84 -12.01
N THR A 197 -7.34 -10.37 -12.76
CA THR A 197 -8.53 -9.76 -12.17
C THR A 197 -9.28 -10.72 -11.24
N VAL A 198 -9.43 -11.99 -11.62
CA VAL A 198 -10.07 -13.02 -10.77
C VAL A 198 -9.27 -13.23 -9.48
N ALA A 199 -7.93 -13.30 -9.58
CA ALA A 199 -7.06 -13.48 -8.43
C ALA A 199 -7.14 -12.30 -7.45
N ILE A 200 -7.16 -11.06 -7.97
CA ILE A 200 -7.36 -9.85 -7.14
C ILE A 200 -8.77 -9.87 -6.52
N SER A 201 -9.81 -10.22 -7.27
CA SER A 201 -11.18 -10.26 -6.77
C SER A 201 -11.36 -11.25 -5.61
N ARG A 202 -10.64 -12.36 -5.59
CA ARG A 202 -10.62 -13.30 -4.46
C ARG A 202 -10.13 -12.63 -3.17
N LEU A 203 -9.13 -11.73 -3.25
CA LEU A 203 -8.66 -10.97 -2.08
C LEU A 203 -9.72 -9.98 -1.60
N LEU A 204 -10.43 -9.34 -2.54
CA LEU A 204 -11.43 -8.32 -2.25
C LEU A 204 -12.74 -8.90 -1.67
N LEU A 205 -12.93 -10.21 -1.74
CA LEU A 205 -14.07 -10.87 -1.09
C LEU A 205 -14.02 -10.73 0.44
N LYS A 206 -12.82 -10.60 0.98
CA LYS A 206 -12.55 -10.33 2.40
C LYS A 206 -12.54 -8.82 2.64
N ASN A 207 -12.74 -8.42 3.88
CA ASN A 207 -12.66 -7.01 4.26
C ASN A 207 -11.18 -6.58 4.40
N VAL A 208 -10.47 -6.51 3.26
CA VAL A 208 -9.05 -6.15 3.23
C VAL A 208 -8.84 -4.66 3.42
N LYS A 209 -7.85 -4.30 4.22
CA LYS A 209 -7.37 -2.92 4.42
C LYS A 209 -6.07 -2.67 3.65
N LEU A 210 -5.24 -3.71 3.49
CA LEU A 210 -3.97 -3.68 2.77
C LEU A 210 -3.90 -4.86 1.80
N VAL A 211 -3.53 -4.59 0.55
CA VAL A 211 -3.24 -5.63 -0.45
C VAL A 211 -1.79 -5.51 -0.90
N ILE A 212 -1.06 -6.61 -0.81
CA ILE A 212 0.32 -6.73 -1.30
C ILE A 212 0.27 -7.45 -2.64
N MET A 213 0.84 -6.86 -3.68
CA MET A 213 0.85 -7.41 -5.05
C MET A 213 2.28 -7.56 -5.55
N ASP A 214 2.68 -8.80 -5.81
CA ASP A 214 4.01 -9.10 -6.36
C ASP A 214 3.90 -9.24 -7.88
N GLU A 215 4.43 -8.23 -8.61
CA GLU A 215 4.46 -8.13 -10.07
C GLU A 215 3.06 -8.30 -10.73
N PRO A 216 2.05 -7.53 -10.34
CA PRO A 216 0.66 -7.75 -10.76
C PRO A 216 0.42 -7.55 -12.26
N MET A 217 1.35 -6.96 -12.98
CA MET A 217 1.24 -6.67 -14.42
C MET A 217 2.31 -7.39 -15.24
N ALA A 218 3.05 -8.33 -14.63
CA ALA A 218 4.07 -9.10 -15.34
C ALA A 218 3.45 -9.94 -16.47
N ALA A 219 4.07 -9.94 -17.63
CA ALA A 219 3.67 -10.70 -18.81
C ALA A 219 2.26 -10.35 -19.37
N LEU A 220 1.68 -9.21 -19.01
CA LEU A 220 0.43 -8.72 -19.58
C LEU A 220 0.68 -7.81 -20.78
N GLY A 221 -0.21 -7.88 -21.77
CA GLY A 221 -0.25 -6.89 -22.85
C GLY A 221 -0.67 -5.50 -22.34
N VAL A 222 -0.51 -4.48 -23.18
CA VAL A 222 -0.77 -3.06 -22.81
C VAL A 222 -2.21 -2.87 -22.34
N ASP A 223 -3.19 -3.43 -23.08
CA ASP A 223 -4.61 -3.30 -22.74
C ASP A 223 -4.98 -4.04 -21.45
N GLU A 224 -4.39 -5.21 -21.26
CA GLU A 224 -4.61 -6.03 -20.06
C GLU A 224 -3.99 -5.35 -18.82
N GLY A 225 -2.77 -4.86 -18.94
CA GLY A 225 -2.10 -4.10 -17.90
C GLY A 225 -2.90 -2.85 -17.50
N SER A 226 -3.44 -2.12 -18.48
CA SER A 226 -4.27 -0.93 -18.23
C SER A 226 -5.54 -1.26 -17.43
N ARG A 227 -6.16 -2.43 -17.65
CA ARG A 227 -7.33 -2.88 -16.85
C ARG A 227 -6.95 -3.17 -15.40
N VAL A 228 -5.80 -3.83 -15.19
CA VAL A 228 -5.28 -4.10 -13.84
C VAL A 228 -4.90 -2.80 -13.13
N LEU A 229 -4.28 -1.84 -13.82
CA LEU A 229 -4.00 -0.50 -13.26
C LEU A 229 -5.29 0.18 -12.78
N LYS A 230 -6.34 0.19 -13.62
CA LYS A 230 -7.63 0.77 -13.27
C LYS A 230 -8.28 0.07 -12.06
N LEU A 231 -8.15 -1.25 -11.96
CA LEU A 231 -8.64 -1.99 -10.79
C LEU A 231 -7.91 -1.57 -9.52
N ILE A 232 -6.58 -1.39 -9.57
CA ILE A 232 -5.77 -0.91 -8.45
C ILE A 232 -6.19 0.51 -8.03
N GLU A 233 -6.42 1.41 -8.98
CA GLU A 233 -6.94 2.76 -8.71
C GLU A 233 -8.34 2.72 -8.06
N ASN A 234 -9.22 1.84 -8.52
CA ASN A 234 -10.55 1.66 -7.94
C ASN A 234 -10.48 1.09 -6.50
N MET A 235 -9.51 0.24 -6.20
CA MET A 235 -9.25 -0.23 -4.83
C MET A 235 -8.80 0.93 -3.93
N ARG A 236 -7.87 1.76 -4.40
CA ARG A 236 -7.43 2.98 -3.70
C ARG A 236 -8.60 3.91 -3.41
N SER A 237 -9.48 4.16 -4.39
CA SER A 237 -10.64 5.03 -4.22
C SER A 237 -11.62 4.54 -3.15
N LYS A 238 -11.53 3.26 -2.76
CA LYS A 238 -12.27 2.64 -1.66
C LYS A 238 -11.46 2.54 -0.36
N ASN A 239 -10.38 3.34 -0.28
CA ASN A 239 -9.51 3.41 0.90
C ASN A 239 -8.76 2.12 1.22
N ILE A 240 -8.55 1.24 0.23
CA ILE A 240 -7.69 0.07 0.35
C ILE A 240 -6.25 0.50 0.05
N SER A 241 -5.35 0.28 0.99
CA SER A 241 -3.91 0.55 0.82
C SER A 241 -3.27 -0.58 0.02
N ILE A 242 -2.25 -0.26 -0.76
CA ILE A 242 -1.65 -1.23 -1.68
C ILE A 242 -0.13 -1.14 -1.63
N ILE A 243 0.54 -2.28 -1.44
CA ILE A 243 1.98 -2.42 -1.71
C ILE A 243 2.11 -3.09 -3.08
N VAL A 244 2.75 -2.42 -4.03
CA VAL A 244 3.02 -2.98 -5.37
C VAL A 244 4.51 -3.22 -5.52
N ILE A 245 4.91 -4.47 -5.76
CA ILE A 245 6.26 -4.78 -6.20
C ILE A 245 6.25 -4.78 -7.73
N SER A 246 7.13 -3.99 -8.33
CA SER A 246 7.30 -3.99 -9.78
C SER A 246 8.72 -3.60 -10.18
N HIS A 247 9.23 -4.22 -11.24
CA HIS A 247 10.45 -3.81 -11.91
C HIS A 247 10.18 -2.81 -13.05
N ASN A 248 8.91 -2.61 -13.43
CA ASN A 248 8.52 -1.64 -14.44
C ASN A 248 8.23 -0.27 -13.82
N LEU A 249 9.22 0.61 -13.88
CA LEU A 249 9.11 1.96 -13.33
C LEU A 249 8.02 2.80 -14.00
N GLU A 250 7.65 2.50 -15.27
CA GLU A 250 6.56 3.23 -15.91
C GLU A 250 5.21 3.01 -15.18
N HIS A 251 4.93 1.77 -14.81
CA HIS A 251 3.74 1.45 -14.02
C HIS A 251 3.82 2.03 -12.61
N VAL A 252 5.02 1.96 -11.99
CA VAL A 252 5.26 2.52 -10.65
C VAL A 252 4.97 4.02 -10.63
N PHE A 253 5.52 4.79 -11.57
CA PHE A 253 5.32 6.24 -11.64
C PHE A 253 3.89 6.66 -12.00
N LYS A 254 3.10 5.78 -12.61
CA LYS A 254 1.68 6.02 -12.88
C LYS A 254 0.78 5.79 -11.67
N LEU A 255 1.16 4.87 -10.77
CA LEU A 255 0.27 4.39 -9.71
C LEU A 255 0.66 4.87 -8.31
N ALA A 256 1.96 4.82 -8.01
CA ALA A 256 2.43 4.93 -6.63
C ALA A 256 2.44 6.37 -6.13
N ASP A 257 2.10 6.55 -4.87
CA ASP A 257 2.28 7.81 -4.15
C ASP A 257 3.73 7.93 -3.66
N ARG A 258 4.30 6.83 -3.13
CA ARG A 258 5.69 6.75 -2.66
C ARG A 258 6.37 5.52 -3.20
N ILE A 259 7.68 5.64 -3.39
CA ILE A 259 8.54 4.57 -3.91
C ILE A 259 9.62 4.27 -2.89
N ALA A 260 9.64 3.03 -2.39
CA ALA A 260 10.72 2.50 -1.56
C ALA A 260 11.71 1.74 -2.44
N VAL A 261 12.98 2.10 -2.35
CA VAL A 261 14.06 1.44 -3.09
C VAL A 261 14.80 0.49 -2.17
N MET A 262 14.82 -0.80 -2.52
CA MET A 262 15.60 -1.83 -1.80
C MET A 262 16.85 -2.21 -2.59
N LYS A 263 17.95 -2.43 -1.85
CA LYS A 263 19.21 -2.95 -2.37
C LYS A 263 19.92 -3.80 -1.33
N ASN A 264 20.37 -5.01 -1.71
CA ASN A 264 21.14 -5.90 -0.85
C ASN A 264 20.51 -6.10 0.55
N GLY A 265 19.19 -6.31 0.60
CA GLY A 265 18.44 -6.51 1.84
C GLY A 265 18.11 -5.23 2.62
N LYS A 266 18.59 -4.08 2.20
CA LYS A 266 18.39 -2.80 2.90
C LYS A 266 17.46 -1.88 2.15
N LEU A 267 16.78 -1.02 2.91
CA LEU A 267 16.03 0.11 2.37
C LEU A 267 17.03 1.25 2.11
N VAL A 268 17.17 1.63 0.83
CA VAL A 268 18.06 2.73 0.40
C VAL A 268 17.42 4.08 0.71
N ASN A 269 16.18 4.26 0.24
CA ASN A 269 15.40 5.48 0.44
C ASN A 269 13.92 5.23 0.21
N ILE A 270 13.08 6.16 0.69
CA ILE A 270 11.67 6.28 0.33
C ILE A 270 11.48 7.68 -0.22
N VAL A 271 10.93 7.79 -1.41
CA VAL A 271 10.72 9.06 -2.11
C VAL A 271 9.28 9.21 -2.56
N ASP A 272 8.77 10.44 -2.53
CA ASP A 272 7.46 10.75 -3.11
C ASP A 272 7.57 10.74 -4.64
N THR A 273 6.64 10.05 -5.29
CA THR A 273 6.63 9.92 -6.76
C THR A 273 6.54 11.28 -7.45
N SER A 274 5.82 12.23 -6.85
CA SER A 274 5.62 13.59 -7.38
C SER A 274 6.88 14.46 -7.32
N SER A 275 7.85 14.14 -6.44
CA SER A 275 9.06 14.94 -6.18
C SER A 275 10.35 14.28 -6.67
N THR A 276 10.25 13.12 -7.33
CA THR A 276 11.42 12.37 -7.81
C THR A 276 11.34 12.10 -9.33
N SER A 277 12.47 11.74 -9.92
CA SER A 277 12.55 11.35 -11.34
C SER A 277 12.86 9.86 -11.49
N ARG A 278 12.54 9.29 -12.68
CA ARG A 278 12.91 7.91 -13.00
C ARG A 278 14.42 7.69 -12.92
N GLU A 279 15.21 8.65 -13.38
CA GLU A 279 16.67 8.57 -13.33
C GLU A 279 17.18 8.49 -11.90
N SER A 280 16.62 9.30 -10.99
CA SER A 280 16.97 9.24 -9.57
C SER A 280 16.65 7.85 -8.98
N VAL A 281 15.47 7.30 -9.25
CA VAL A 281 15.10 5.95 -8.78
C VAL A 281 16.02 4.88 -9.38
N VAL A 282 16.36 4.95 -10.68
CA VAL A 282 17.31 4.03 -11.32
C VAL A 282 18.69 4.12 -10.67
N ASN A 283 19.17 5.34 -10.39
CA ASN A 283 20.45 5.55 -9.71
C ASN A 283 20.46 4.94 -8.30
N MET A 284 19.38 5.12 -7.52
CA MET A 284 19.23 4.47 -6.21
C MET A 284 19.25 2.94 -6.32
N ILE A 285 18.55 2.36 -7.29
CA ILE A 285 18.57 0.91 -7.55
C ILE A 285 19.99 0.45 -7.90
N THR A 286 20.66 1.16 -8.84
CA THR A 286 21.95 0.74 -9.39
C THR A 286 23.11 0.96 -8.43
N PHE A 287 23.17 2.11 -7.77
CA PHE A 287 24.32 2.54 -6.96
C PHE A 287 24.05 2.55 -5.46
N GLY A 288 22.80 2.46 -5.03
CA GLY A 288 22.43 2.53 -3.61
C GLY A 288 22.59 3.93 -3.01
N GLN A 289 22.65 4.96 -3.82
CA GLN A 289 22.77 6.36 -3.39
C GLN A 289 21.95 7.25 -4.31
N ASP A 290 21.32 8.26 -3.73
CA ASP A 290 20.76 9.36 -4.48
C ASP A 290 21.93 10.28 -4.85
N GLN A 291 22.40 10.21 -6.10
CA GLN A 291 23.37 11.18 -6.59
C GLN A 291 22.62 12.51 -6.78
N LYS A 292 22.54 13.30 -5.73
CA LYS A 292 22.18 14.72 -5.86
C LYS A 292 23.24 15.39 -6.72
N GLN A 293 22.85 15.74 -7.97
CA GLN A 293 23.56 16.72 -8.77
C GLN A 293 23.50 18.10 -8.11
#